data_0a8351d615cee2aa80c7b97bb86d5f1c
#
_entry.id   0a8351d615cee2aa80c7b97bb86d5f1c
#
_cell.length_a   1.000
_cell.length_b   1.000
_cell.length_c   1.000
_cell.angle_alpha   90.00
_cell.angle_beta   90.00
_cell.angle_gamma   90.00
#
_symmetry.space_group_name_H-M   'P 1'
#
loop_
_entity.id
_entity.type
_entity.pdbx_description
1 polymer ?
#
loop_
_entity_poly.entity_id
_entity_poly.type
_entity_poly.pdbx_seq_one_letter_code
_entity_poly.pdbx_strand_id
1 'polypeptide(L)'
;MTQTRIYKLLTYCIATVWIANGLFCKVLNLVPRHEQIVARILGNDYSRPLTIIIGLSEIIMAVWILSGYKTKLNAIAQISVVATMNTLEFILVPDLLLWGKLNSLFASIFILVVYFNEFYLNKKQLK
;
A
#
# COMPACT_ATOMS: atom_id res chain seq x y z
N MET A 1 18.00 19.54 -5.98
CA MET A 1 16.61 19.16 -6.34
C MET A 1 15.63 19.95 -5.49
N THR A 2 14.60 20.51 -6.09
CA THR A 2 13.61 21.29 -5.35
C THR A 2 12.67 20.39 -4.55
N GLN A 3 12.09 20.94 -3.50
CA GLN A 3 11.14 20.21 -2.66
C GLN A 3 9.93 19.73 -3.48
N THR A 4 9.48 20.52 -4.43
CA THR A 4 8.37 20.13 -5.33
C THR A 4 8.71 18.92 -6.17
N ARG A 5 9.95 18.85 -6.69
CA ARG A 5 10.39 17.70 -7.49
C ARG A 5 10.50 16.44 -6.65
N ILE A 6 10.99 16.56 -5.41
CA ILE A 6 11.07 15.44 -4.49
C ILE A 6 9.65 14.92 -4.19
N TYR A 7 8.71 15.84 -3.94
CA TYR A 7 7.32 15.47 -3.69
C TYR A 7 6.73 14.68 -4.87
N LYS A 8 6.92 15.17 -6.09
CA LYS A 8 6.40 14.49 -7.29
C LYS A 8 7.03 13.12 -7.47
N LEU A 9 8.35 13.03 -7.29
CA LEU A 9 9.07 11.77 -7.44
C LEU A 9 8.56 10.73 -6.43
N LEU A 10 8.43 11.12 -5.16
CA LEU A 10 7.94 10.22 -4.13
C LEU A 10 6.48 9.83 -4.38
N THR A 11 5.66 10.76 -4.87
CA THR A 11 4.26 10.47 -5.21
C THR A 11 4.19 9.38 -6.29
N TYR A 12 4.99 9.49 -7.33
CA TYR A 12 5.02 8.47 -8.39
C TYR A 12 5.56 7.14 -7.87
N CYS A 13 6.59 7.16 -7.02
CA CYS A 13 7.11 5.94 -6.41
C CYS A 13 6.05 5.25 -5.54
N ILE A 14 5.34 6.02 -4.74
CA ILE A 14 4.28 5.48 -3.87
C ILE A 14 3.17 4.86 -4.71
N ALA A 15 2.72 5.56 -5.75
CA ALA A 15 1.68 5.04 -6.65
C ALA A 15 2.14 3.75 -7.33
N THR A 16 3.41 3.68 -7.73
CA THR A 16 3.98 2.48 -8.35
C THR A 16 3.93 1.28 -7.40
N VAL A 17 4.21 1.49 -6.12
CA VAL A 17 4.12 0.42 -5.12
C VAL A 17 2.69 -0.13 -5.06
N TRP A 18 1.69 0.76 -5.02
CA TRP A 18 0.29 0.33 -4.97
C TRP A 18 -0.12 -0.42 -6.25
N ILE A 19 0.30 0.06 -7.43
CA ILE A 19 0.02 -0.62 -8.70
C ILE A 19 0.69 -2.00 -8.74
N ALA A 20 1.96 -2.07 -8.36
CA ALA A 20 2.68 -3.35 -8.38
C ALA A 20 2.01 -4.38 -7.49
N ASN A 21 1.64 -3.99 -6.27
CA ASN A 21 0.97 -4.91 -5.36
C ASN A 21 -0.43 -5.29 -5.85
N GLY A 22 -1.19 -4.32 -6.35
CA GLY A 22 -2.55 -4.58 -6.79
C GLY A 22 -2.61 -5.38 -8.08
N LEU A 23 -1.91 -4.91 -9.11
CA LEU A 23 -2.00 -5.53 -10.43
C LEU A 23 -1.18 -6.81 -10.52
N PHE A 24 0.14 -6.70 -10.28
CA PHE A 24 1.03 -7.82 -10.54
C PHE A 24 0.92 -8.90 -9.48
N CYS A 25 0.85 -8.53 -8.22
CA CYS A 25 0.86 -9.51 -7.14
C CYS A 25 -0.50 -10.15 -6.90
N LYS A 26 -1.58 -9.39 -7.08
CA LYS A 26 -2.92 -9.87 -6.72
C LYS A 26 -3.80 -10.20 -7.91
N VAL A 27 -4.05 -9.23 -8.80
CA VAL A 27 -4.96 -9.46 -9.93
C VAL A 27 -4.39 -10.50 -10.89
N LEU A 28 -3.13 -10.35 -11.28
CA LEU A 28 -2.46 -11.29 -12.19
C LEU A 28 -1.89 -12.51 -11.46
N ASN A 29 -1.89 -12.49 -10.13
CA ASN A 29 -1.40 -13.57 -9.28
C ASN A 29 0.03 -14.01 -9.63
N LEU A 30 0.90 -13.05 -9.94
CA LEU A 30 2.31 -13.34 -10.22
C LEU A 30 3.08 -13.67 -8.94
N VAL A 31 2.55 -13.29 -7.77
CA VAL A 31 3.09 -13.64 -6.47
C VAL A 31 1.99 -14.36 -5.68
N PRO A 32 1.90 -15.70 -5.79
CA PRO A 32 0.82 -16.46 -5.13
C PRO A 32 0.76 -16.30 -3.61
N ARG A 33 1.86 -15.86 -3.00
CA ARG A 33 1.90 -15.62 -1.55
C ARG A 33 0.80 -14.66 -1.08
N HIS A 34 0.44 -13.65 -1.90
CA HIS A 34 -0.62 -12.70 -1.54
C HIS A 34 -1.97 -13.40 -1.40
N GLU A 35 -2.29 -14.32 -2.31
CA GLU A 35 -3.51 -15.10 -2.22
C GLU A 35 -3.47 -16.03 -1.00
N GLN A 36 -2.31 -16.61 -0.69
CA GLN A 36 -2.14 -17.46 0.48
C GLN A 36 -2.38 -16.69 1.77
N ILE A 37 -1.94 -15.44 1.83
CA ILE A 37 -2.18 -14.57 3.00
C ILE A 37 -3.69 -14.33 3.15
N VAL A 38 -4.37 -13.98 2.06
CA VAL A 38 -5.82 -13.76 2.08
C VAL A 38 -6.54 -15.04 2.51
N ALA A 39 -6.13 -16.20 1.98
CA ALA A 39 -6.74 -17.48 2.33
C ALA A 39 -6.58 -17.79 3.82
N ARG A 40 -5.41 -17.50 4.39
CA ARG A 40 -5.15 -17.76 5.80
C ARG A 40 -5.99 -16.87 6.72
N ILE A 41 -6.21 -15.61 6.32
CA ILE A 41 -6.93 -14.63 7.14
C ILE A 41 -8.43 -14.75 6.95
N LEU A 42 -8.91 -14.87 5.70
CA LEU A 42 -10.32 -14.78 5.35
C LEU A 42 -10.96 -16.11 4.92
N GLY A 43 -10.15 -17.17 4.78
CA GLY A 43 -10.63 -18.49 4.39
C GLY A 43 -10.29 -18.84 2.94
N ASN A 44 -10.25 -20.15 2.65
CA ASN A 44 -9.84 -20.65 1.34
C ASN A 44 -10.94 -20.52 0.26
N ASP A 45 -12.21 -20.57 0.66
CA ASP A 45 -13.32 -20.66 -0.29
C ASP A 45 -13.41 -19.50 -1.25
N TYR A 46 -13.08 -18.29 -0.76
CA TYR A 46 -13.18 -17.06 -1.53
C TYR A 46 -11.84 -16.34 -1.67
N SER A 47 -10.72 -17.03 -1.42
CA SER A 47 -9.41 -16.38 -1.41
C SER A 47 -9.07 -15.70 -2.74
N ARG A 48 -9.35 -16.37 -3.87
CA ARG A 48 -9.03 -15.78 -5.18
C ARG A 48 -9.89 -14.56 -5.51
N PRO A 49 -11.25 -14.63 -5.41
CA PRO A 49 -12.07 -13.43 -5.62
C PRO A 49 -11.73 -12.29 -4.67
N LEU A 50 -11.49 -12.58 -3.40
CA LEU A 50 -11.15 -11.54 -2.42
C LEU A 50 -9.80 -10.92 -2.73
N THR A 51 -8.82 -11.72 -3.14
CA THR A 51 -7.50 -11.20 -3.52
C THR A 51 -7.62 -10.26 -4.72
N ILE A 52 -8.42 -10.61 -5.71
CA ILE A 52 -8.67 -9.76 -6.88
C ILE A 52 -9.33 -8.44 -6.46
N ILE A 53 -10.34 -8.50 -5.60
CA ILE A 53 -11.02 -7.30 -5.11
C ILE A 53 -10.04 -6.38 -4.37
N ILE A 54 -9.22 -6.94 -3.50
CA ILE A 54 -8.19 -6.18 -2.77
C ILE A 54 -7.21 -5.55 -3.78
N GLY A 55 -6.76 -6.34 -4.76
CA GLY A 55 -5.85 -5.84 -5.79
C GLY A 55 -6.45 -4.70 -6.60
N LEU A 56 -7.72 -4.80 -6.98
CA LEU A 56 -8.40 -3.72 -7.70
C LEU A 56 -8.51 -2.47 -6.84
N SER A 57 -8.78 -2.62 -5.53
CA SER A 57 -8.84 -1.48 -4.63
C SER A 57 -7.48 -0.80 -4.51
N GLU A 58 -6.39 -1.55 -4.55
CA GLU A 58 -5.05 -0.99 -4.53
C GLU A 58 -4.71 -0.21 -5.81
N ILE A 59 -5.19 -0.71 -6.96
CA ILE A 59 -5.06 0.02 -8.23
C ILE A 59 -5.84 1.33 -8.17
N ILE A 60 -7.05 1.30 -7.63
CA ILE A 60 -7.86 2.50 -7.43
C ILE A 60 -7.14 3.48 -6.50
N MET A 61 -6.50 2.98 -5.45
CA MET A 61 -5.69 3.81 -4.57
C MET A 61 -4.58 4.54 -5.35
N ALA A 62 -3.89 3.83 -6.26
CA ALA A 62 -2.85 4.43 -7.09
C ALA A 62 -3.40 5.54 -7.97
N VAL A 63 -4.55 5.32 -8.59
CA VAL A 63 -5.23 6.33 -9.41
C VAL A 63 -5.56 7.55 -8.56
N TRP A 64 -6.08 7.35 -7.36
CA TRP A 64 -6.37 8.43 -6.42
C TRP A 64 -5.10 9.24 -6.11
N ILE A 65 -4.00 8.55 -5.80
CA ILE A 65 -2.71 9.20 -5.51
C ILE A 65 -2.29 10.10 -6.67
N LEU A 66 -2.37 9.57 -7.89
CA LEU A 66 -1.94 10.29 -9.09
C LEU A 66 -2.87 11.45 -9.44
N SER A 67 -4.14 11.38 -9.03
CA SER A 67 -5.11 12.43 -9.32
C SER A 67 -4.85 13.71 -8.54
N GLY A 68 -4.19 13.61 -7.40
CA GLY A 68 -3.96 14.76 -6.52
C GLY A 68 -5.19 15.26 -5.79
N TYR A 69 -6.30 14.51 -5.84
CA TYR A 69 -7.54 14.90 -5.18
C TYR A 69 -7.51 14.57 -3.70
N LYS A 70 -7.76 15.58 -2.85
CA LYS A 70 -7.79 15.41 -1.39
C LYS A 70 -6.59 14.61 -0.88
N THR A 71 -5.39 15.09 -1.19
CA THR A 71 -4.14 14.37 -0.91
C THR A 71 -3.94 14.06 0.57
N LYS A 72 -4.40 14.92 1.47
CA LYS A 72 -4.29 14.67 2.91
C LYS A 72 -5.16 13.48 3.32
N LEU A 73 -6.40 13.43 2.84
CA LEU A 73 -7.29 12.31 3.09
C LEU A 73 -6.73 11.01 2.51
N ASN A 74 -6.16 11.11 1.31
CA ASN A 74 -5.52 9.97 0.66
C ASN A 74 -4.36 9.43 1.50
N ALA A 75 -3.49 10.31 2.01
CA ALA A 75 -2.37 9.89 2.85
C ALA A 75 -2.85 9.19 4.11
N ILE A 76 -3.88 9.72 4.76
CA ILE A 76 -4.46 9.11 5.96
C ILE A 76 -5.03 7.74 5.62
N ALA A 77 -5.73 7.61 4.49
CA ALA A 77 -6.28 6.34 4.04
C ALA A 77 -5.18 5.32 3.78
N GLN A 78 -4.11 5.71 3.09
CA GLN A 78 -2.97 4.82 2.83
C GLN A 78 -2.35 4.31 4.13
N ILE A 79 -2.07 5.22 5.06
CA ILE A 79 -1.44 4.88 6.33
C ILE A 79 -2.34 3.92 7.12
N SER A 80 -3.64 4.19 7.17
CA SER A 80 -4.60 3.35 7.88
C SER A 80 -4.67 1.95 7.29
N VAL A 81 -4.73 1.84 5.96
CA VAL A 81 -4.80 0.54 5.27
C VAL A 81 -3.52 -0.26 5.51
N VAL A 82 -2.36 0.37 5.30
CA VAL A 82 -1.07 -0.33 5.46
C VAL A 82 -0.88 -0.77 6.91
N ALA A 83 -1.17 0.09 7.86
CA ALA A 83 -1.01 -0.24 9.29
C ALA A 83 -1.93 -1.40 9.69
N THR A 84 -3.20 -1.35 9.26
CA THR A 84 -4.17 -2.39 9.58
C THR A 84 -3.78 -3.72 8.97
N MET A 85 -3.48 -3.73 7.67
CA MET A 85 -3.12 -4.97 6.97
C MET A 85 -1.83 -5.57 7.51
N ASN A 86 -0.83 -4.72 7.75
CA ASN A 86 0.44 -5.20 8.27
C ASN A 86 0.28 -5.79 9.68
N THR A 87 -0.54 -5.17 10.53
CA THR A 87 -0.80 -5.69 11.87
C THR A 87 -1.48 -7.05 11.81
N LEU A 88 -2.50 -7.20 10.94
CA LEU A 88 -3.19 -8.48 10.77
C LEU A 88 -2.22 -9.55 10.26
N GLU A 89 -1.41 -9.22 9.28
CA GLU A 89 -0.45 -10.17 8.71
C GLU A 89 0.61 -10.58 9.72
N PHE A 90 1.12 -9.63 10.50
CA PHE A 90 2.15 -9.90 11.49
C PHE A 90 1.64 -10.85 12.58
N ILE A 91 0.38 -10.67 13.00
CA ILE A 91 -0.20 -11.49 14.07
C ILE A 91 -0.67 -12.83 13.54
N LEU A 92 -1.33 -12.86 12.37
CA LEU A 92 -2.02 -14.05 11.89
C LEU A 92 -1.19 -14.91 10.93
N VAL A 93 -0.31 -14.31 10.14
CA VAL A 93 0.44 -15.02 9.10
C VAL A 93 1.91 -14.62 9.02
N PRO A 94 2.64 -14.55 10.15
CA PRO A 94 4.04 -14.11 10.10
C PRO A 94 4.93 -15.00 9.23
N ASP A 95 4.56 -16.28 9.08
CA ASP A 95 5.30 -17.23 8.26
C ASP A 95 5.18 -16.96 6.74
N LEU A 96 4.15 -16.25 6.31
CA LEU A 96 3.93 -15.93 4.90
C LEU A 96 4.46 -14.55 4.50
N LEU A 97 4.94 -13.74 5.46
CA LEU A 97 5.44 -12.41 5.17
C LEU A 97 6.80 -12.46 4.48
N LEU A 98 7.01 -11.53 3.56
CA LEU A 98 8.30 -11.33 2.92
C LEU A 98 9.32 -10.98 4.01
N TRP A 99 10.40 -11.75 4.10
CA TRP A 99 11.44 -11.61 5.12
C TRP A 99 10.89 -11.73 6.56
N GLY A 100 9.77 -12.42 6.74
CA GLY A 100 9.20 -12.65 8.06
C GLY A 100 8.87 -11.35 8.79
N LYS A 101 9.35 -11.20 10.01
CA LYS A 101 9.04 -10.02 10.83
C LYS A 101 9.63 -8.71 10.28
N LEU A 102 10.61 -8.79 9.38
CA LEU A 102 11.17 -7.59 8.76
C LEU A 102 10.17 -6.87 7.87
N ASN A 103 9.10 -7.55 7.44
CA ASN A 103 8.04 -6.92 6.69
C ASN A 103 7.42 -5.74 7.45
N SER A 104 7.34 -5.84 8.78
CA SER A 104 6.85 -4.74 9.63
C SER A 104 7.73 -3.51 9.53
N LEU A 105 9.04 -3.72 9.46
CA LEU A 105 9.99 -2.61 9.31
C LEU A 105 9.76 -1.90 7.97
N PHE A 106 9.62 -2.66 6.88
CA PHE A 106 9.37 -2.06 5.56
C PHE A 106 8.04 -1.32 5.51
N ALA A 107 6.98 -1.89 6.12
CA ALA A 107 5.69 -1.22 6.21
C ALA A 107 5.78 0.09 6.99
N SER A 108 6.53 0.09 8.10
CA SER A 108 6.74 1.30 8.91
C SER A 108 7.48 2.38 8.11
N ILE A 109 8.52 1.98 7.37
CA ILE A 109 9.26 2.91 6.50
C ILE A 109 8.33 3.49 5.44
N PHE A 110 7.50 2.66 4.81
CA PHE A 110 6.55 3.11 3.80
C PHE A 110 5.57 4.14 4.38
N ILE A 111 5.04 3.88 5.57
CA ILE A 111 4.14 4.80 6.27
C ILE A 111 4.83 6.13 6.53
N LEU A 112 6.08 6.10 6.98
CA LEU A 112 6.85 7.31 7.24
C LEU A 112 7.10 8.10 5.95
N VAL A 113 7.36 7.42 4.83
CA VAL A 113 7.55 8.07 3.54
C VAL A 113 6.25 8.75 3.10
N VAL A 114 5.12 8.08 3.22
CA VAL A 114 3.81 8.64 2.85
C VAL A 114 3.52 9.88 3.71
N TYR A 115 3.73 9.77 5.02
CA TYR A 115 3.50 10.86 5.95
C TYR A 115 4.39 12.07 5.62
N PHE A 116 5.70 11.83 5.45
CA PHE A 116 6.66 12.89 5.14
C PHE A 116 6.32 13.55 3.82
N ASN A 117 6.00 12.75 2.79
CA ASN A 117 5.69 13.28 1.47
C ASN A 117 4.48 14.21 1.49
N GLU A 118 3.42 13.84 2.22
CA GLU A 118 2.20 14.62 2.25
C GLU A 118 2.28 15.79 3.23
N PHE A 119 2.73 15.54 4.45
CA PHE A 119 2.63 16.53 5.52
C PHE A 119 3.83 17.46 5.63
N TYR A 120 4.95 17.10 5.00
CA TYR A 120 6.14 17.95 5.00
C TYR A 120 6.45 18.52 3.61
N LEU A 121 6.45 17.66 2.58
CA LEU A 121 6.84 18.08 1.24
C LEU A 121 5.71 18.75 0.45
N ASN A 122 4.46 18.39 0.71
CA ASN A 122 3.33 18.95 -0.04
C ASN A 122 2.93 20.31 0.51
N LYS A 123 3.58 21.35 0.01
CA LYS A 123 3.35 22.71 0.44
C LYS A 123 1.98 23.27 0.01
N LYS A 124 1.35 22.68 -0.99
CA LYS A 124 0.05 23.16 -1.47
C LYS A 124 -1.03 23.05 -0.41
N GLN A 125 -0.90 22.11 0.51
CA GLN A 125 -1.88 21.95 1.58
C GLN A 125 -1.79 23.03 2.65
N LEU A 126 -0.66 23.70 2.73
CA LEU A 126 -0.43 24.73 3.73
C LEU A 126 -0.97 26.10 3.32
N LYS A 127 -1.50 26.22 2.12
CA LYS A 127 -2.04 27.47 1.58
C LYS A 127 -3.54 27.53 1.74
#